data_3ed6f7433a771f03b1687cf64d3bff2b
#
_entry.id   3ed6f7433a771f03b1687cf64d3bff2b
#
_cell.length_a   1.000
_cell.length_b   1.000
_cell.length_c   1.000
_cell.angle_alpha   90.00
_cell.angle_beta   90.00
_cell.angle_gamma   90.00
#
_symmetry.space_group_name_H-M   'P 1'
#
loop_
_entity.id
_entity.type
_entity.pdbx_description
1 polymer ?
#
loop_
_entity_poly.entity_id
_entity_poly.type
_entity_poly.pdbx_seq_one_letter_code
_entity_poly.pdbx_strand_id
1 'polypeptide(L)'
;MNLLFTIIVTFFAGMGAGLGTGFAGMSAAAVISPMLITFLGMDPYMAVGIALSSDVLASAVSAYTYHKNKNLDIKNGLIMMASVLLFTVVGSWVASLVPSTTMGSFSVFMTFLLGIKFIVKPVMTTKEAMQVVSAKKRALQSIVCGVVIGMICGFIGAGGGMMMLLILTSVLGYELKTAVGTSVFIMTFTALTGAVSHFAIGGAPDWTVFILCVVFTLLWARIAAVFANKADAKTLNRATGIVLVVLGIVVMGFNLLTK
;
A
#
# COMPACT_ATOMS: atom_id res chain seq x y z
N MET A 1 10.62 -20.88 18.44
CA MET A 1 10.07 -19.51 18.63
C MET A 1 8.85 -19.61 19.53
N ASN A 2 8.67 -18.70 20.49
CA ASN A 2 7.50 -18.76 21.39
C ASN A 2 6.24 -18.35 20.59
N LEU A 3 5.25 -19.24 20.50
CA LEU A 3 4.01 -19.01 19.72
C LEU A 3 3.28 -17.72 20.16
N LEU A 4 3.24 -17.46 21.47
CA LEU A 4 2.60 -16.25 22.00
C LEU A 4 3.28 -14.98 21.47
N PHE A 5 4.62 -14.95 21.44
CA PHE A 5 5.37 -13.84 20.91
C PHE A 5 5.12 -13.64 19.39
N THR A 6 5.06 -14.75 18.65
CA THR A 6 4.72 -14.72 17.21
C THR A 6 3.32 -14.12 16.99
N ILE A 7 2.32 -14.53 17.79
CA ILE A 7 0.96 -13.99 17.69
C ILE A 7 0.96 -12.48 17.98
N ILE A 8 1.66 -12.03 19.01
CA ILE A 8 1.73 -10.59 19.36
C ILE A 8 2.36 -9.79 18.22
N VAL A 9 3.50 -10.23 17.70
CA VAL A 9 4.19 -9.53 16.61
C VAL A 9 3.32 -9.48 15.35
N THR A 10 2.75 -10.60 14.93
CA THR A 10 1.91 -10.68 13.74
C THR A 10 0.60 -9.91 13.89
N PHE A 11 0.04 -9.84 15.12
CA PHE A 11 -1.14 -9.02 15.41
C PHE A 11 -0.86 -7.54 15.17
N PHE A 12 0.21 -6.99 15.76
CA PHE A 12 0.54 -5.57 15.57
C PHE A 12 1.01 -5.26 14.15
N ALA A 13 1.74 -6.17 13.52
CA ALA A 13 2.14 -6.04 12.12
C ALA A 13 0.90 -6.01 11.21
N GLY A 14 -0.01 -6.96 11.39
CA GLY A 14 -1.26 -7.04 10.64
C GLY A 14 -2.21 -5.87 10.91
N MET A 15 -2.28 -5.38 12.16
CA MET A 15 -3.05 -4.21 12.52
C MET A 15 -2.53 -2.96 11.79
N GLY A 16 -1.24 -2.68 11.89
CA GLY A 16 -0.64 -1.53 11.23
C GLY A 16 -0.77 -1.59 9.71
N ALA A 17 -0.47 -2.75 9.14
CA ALA A 17 -0.59 -2.98 7.70
C ALA A 17 -2.04 -2.85 7.22
N GLY A 18 -2.99 -3.49 7.90
CA GLY A 18 -4.41 -3.44 7.53
C GLY A 18 -5.00 -2.03 7.64
N LEU A 19 -4.69 -1.30 8.70
CA LEU A 19 -5.08 0.11 8.82
C LEU A 19 -4.50 0.97 7.69
N GLY A 20 -3.20 0.80 7.39
CA GLY A 20 -2.53 1.49 6.30
C GLY A 20 -3.15 1.17 4.94
N THR A 21 -3.44 -0.10 4.67
CA THR A 21 -4.11 -0.52 3.43
C THR A 21 -5.53 0.03 3.34
N GLY A 22 -6.33 -0.10 4.37
CA GLY A 22 -7.74 0.29 4.36
C GLY A 22 -7.98 1.79 4.34
N PHE A 23 -7.16 2.60 5.03
CA PHE A 23 -7.29 4.06 5.06
C PHE A 23 -6.53 4.77 3.94
N ALA A 24 -5.35 4.27 3.58
CA ALA A 24 -4.42 4.97 2.71
C ALA A 24 -4.06 4.22 1.44
N GLY A 25 -4.55 2.99 1.25
CA GLY A 25 -4.10 2.17 0.13
C GLY A 25 -2.60 1.89 0.15
N MET A 26 -2.03 1.77 1.35
CA MET A 26 -0.61 1.48 1.56
C MET A 26 -0.35 -0.02 1.45
N SER A 27 0.80 -0.41 0.89
CA SER A 27 1.18 -1.82 0.85
C SER A 27 1.46 -2.38 2.25
N ALA A 28 0.91 -3.54 2.56
CA ALA A 28 1.17 -4.26 3.79
C ALA A 28 2.65 -4.60 3.99
N ALA A 29 3.40 -4.77 2.91
CA ALA A 29 4.82 -5.06 2.94
C ALA A 29 5.65 -3.97 3.63
N ALA A 30 5.20 -2.72 3.59
CA ALA A 30 5.88 -1.62 4.25
C ALA A 30 5.90 -1.71 5.80
N VAL A 31 4.98 -2.48 6.38
CA VAL A 31 4.87 -2.67 7.83
C VAL A 31 5.22 -4.10 8.24
N ILE A 32 4.66 -5.09 7.58
CA ILE A 32 4.84 -6.50 7.96
C ILE A 32 6.29 -6.91 7.80
N SER A 33 6.93 -6.62 6.65
CA SER A 33 8.29 -7.09 6.40
C SER A 33 9.29 -6.63 7.46
N PRO A 34 9.42 -5.33 7.80
CA PRO A 34 10.37 -4.91 8.82
C PRO A 34 10.04 -5.50 10.20
N MET A 35 8.76 -5.69 10.54
CA MET A 35 8.39 -6.30 11.81
C MET A 35 8.78 -7.76 11.91
N LEU A 36 8.55 -8.55 10.85
CA LEU A 36 8.94 -9.96 10.82
C LEU A 36 10.47 -10.13 10.85
N ILE A 37 11.20 -9.29 10.12
CA ILE A 37 12.67 -9.31 10.12
C ILE A 37 13.21 -8.95 11.50
N THR A 38 12.73 -7.85 12.08
CA THR A 38 13.29 -7.30 13.34
C THR A 38 12.95 -8.17 14.54
N PHE A 39 11.69 -8.59 14.69
CA PHE A 39 11.23 -9.28 15.91
C PHE A 39 11.26 -10.79 15.82
N LEU A 40 11.06 -11.36 14.63
CA LEU A 40 11.06 -12.81 14.46
C LEU A 40 12.36 -13.32 13.82
N GLY A 41 13.29 -12.44 13.44
CA GLY A 41 14.56 -12.83 12.81
C GLY A 41 14.36 -13.55 11.47
N MET A 42 13.24 -13.28 10.78
CA MET A 42 12.93 -13.95 9.51
C MET A 42 13.85 -13.48 8.39
N ASP A 43 14.12 -14.40 7.48
CA ASP A 43 14.78 -14.06 6.21
C ASP A 43 14.02 -12.94 5.50
N PRO A 44 14.70 -11.86 5.04
CA PRO A 44 14.03 -10.71 4.42
C PRO A 44 13.21 -11.07 3.20
N TYR A 45 13.67 -12.01 2.38
CA TYR A 45 12.98 -12.42 1.17
C TYR A 45 11.65 -13.11 1.50
N MET A 46 11.66 -14.01 2.48
CA MET A 46 10.46 -14.70 2.97
C MET A 46 9.49 -13.75 3.66
N ALA A 47 10.00 -12.81 4.48
CA ALA A 47 9.18 -11.79 5.14
C ALA A 47 8.43 -10.92 4.13
N VAL A 48 9.07 -10.54 3.02
CA VAL A 48 8.41 -9.78 1.93
C VAL A 48 7.35 -10.65 1.23
N GLY A 49 7.63 -11.92 0.96
CA GLY A 49 6.65 -12.84 0.36
C GLY A 49 5.37 -12.98 1.20
N ILE A 50 5.52 -13.17 2.52
CA ILE A 50 4.40 -13.23 3.47
C ILE A 50 3.62 -11.91 3.49
N ALA A 51 4.33 -10.80 3.53
CA ALA A 51 3.73 -9.47 3.56
C ALA A 51 2.93 -9.15 2.29
N LEU A 52 3.47 -9.45 1.11
CA LEU A 52 2.77 -9.28 -0.16
C LEU A 52 1.53 -10.18 -0.26
N SER A 53 1.60 -11.42 0.23
CA SER A 53 0.43 -12.30 0.27
C SER A 53 -0.66 -11.78 1.20
N SER A 54 -0.29 -11.22 2.34
CA SER A 54 -1.23 -10.55 3.25
C SER A 54 -1.87 -9.33 2.58
N ASP A 55 -1.09 -8.60 1.77
CA ASP A 55 -1.56 -7.43 1.02
C ASP A 55 -2.58 -7.80 -0.05
N VAL A 56 -2.43 -8.93 -0.74
CA VAL A 56 -3.40 -9.40 -1.76
C VAL A 56 -4.81 -9.43 -1.19
N LEU A 57 -5.01 -10.13 -0.06
CA LEU A 57 -6.33 -10.30 0.53
C LEU A 57 -6.83 -9.02 1.21
N ALA A 58 -5.94 -8.29 1.88
CA ALA A 58 -6.27 -7.00 2.51
C ALA A 58 -6.69 -5.95 1.46
N SER A 59 -5.95 -5.85 0.36
CA SER A 59 -6.28 -4.96 -0.75
C SER A 59 -7.54 -5.38 -1.48
N ALA A 60 -7.75 -6.67 -1.71
CA ALA A 60 -8.96 -7.20 -2.36
C ALA A 60 -10.23 -6.91 -1.53
N VAL A 61 -10.22 -7.16 -0.22
CA VAL A 61 -11.38 -6.88 0.65
C VAL A 61 -11.64 -5.39 0.78
N SER A 62 -10.58 -4.58 0.83
CA SER A 62 -10.67 -3.12 0.81
C SER A 62 -11.27 -2.65 -0.51
N ALA A 63 -10.74 -3.07 -1.66
CA ALA A 63 -11.24 -2.74 -2.99
C ALA A 63 -12.73 -3.11 -3.16
N TYR A 64 -13.12 -4.30 -2.71
CA TYR A 64 -14.52 -4.72 -2.70
C TYR A 64 -15.40 -3.78 -1.85
N THR A 65 -14.92 -3.39 -0.66
CA THR A 65 -15.64 -2.48 0.24
C THR A 65 -15.81 -1.10 -0.41
N TYR A 66 -14.75 -0.55 -1.01
CA TYR A 66 -14.83 0.72 -1.73
C TYR A 66 -15.70 0.64 -2.98
N HIS A 67 -15.63 -0.47 -3.73
CA HIS A 67 -16.50 -0.71 -4.88
C HIS A 67 -17.99 -0.72 -4.52
N LYS A 68 -18.36 -1.46 -3.46
CA LYS A 68 -19.74 -1.51 -2.96
C LYS A 68 -20.28 -0.13 -2.59
N ASN A 69 -19.42 0.76 -2.13
CA ASN A 69 -19.75 2.15 -1.79
C ASN A 69 -19.58 3.13 -2.96
N LYS A 70 -19.37 2.63 -4.19
CA LYS A 70 -19.18 3.44 -5.42
C LYS A 70 -17.95 4.38 -5.33
N ASN A 71 -16.95 4.00 -4.57
CA ASN A 71 -15.69 4.72 -4.36
C ASN A 71 -14.51 4.00 -5.05
N LEU A 72 -14.71 3.53 -6.29
CA LEU A 72 -13.70 2.85 -7.11
C LEU A 72 -13.87 3.25 -8.57
N ASP A 73 -12.81 3.73 -9.20
CA ASP A 73 -12.75 3.97 -10.64
C ASP A 73 -12.10 2.76 -11.33
N ILE A 74 -12.92 1.75 -11.66
CA ILE A 74 -12.43 0.51 -12.27
C ILE A 74 -11.78 0.78 -13.62
N LYS A 75 -12.42 1.60 -14.48
CA LYS A 75 -11.96 1.80 -15.86
C LYS A 75 -10.56 2.43 -15.91
N ASN A 76 -10.38 3.54 -15.23
CA ASN A 76 -9.07 4.21 -15.21
C ASN A 76 -8.08 3.45 -14.32
N GLY A 77 -8.56 2.73 -13.29
CA GLY A 77 -7.78 1.81 -12.48
C GLY A 77 -7.16 0.68 -13.30
N LEU A 78 -7.91 0.05 -14.20
CA LEU A 78 -7.39 -0.98 -15.12
C LEU A 78 -6.33 -0.42 -16.08
N ILE A 79 -6.58 0.76 -16.66
CA ILE A 79 -5.62 1.43 -17.55
C ILE A 79 -4.32 1.73 -16.80
N MET A 80 -4.44 2.31 -15.60
CA MET A 80 -3.29 2.62 -14.75
C MET A 80 -2.56 1.36 -14.31
N MET A 81 -3.29 0.30 -13.92
CA MET A 81 -2.73 -0.98 -13.50
C MET A 81 -1.87 -1.62 -14.60
N ALA A 82 -2.36 -1.63 -15.85
CA ALA A 82 -1.58 -2.16 -16.97
C ALA A 82 -0.24 -1.40 -17.14
N SER A 83 -0.28 -0.07 -17.03
CA SER A 83 0.93 0.76 -17.09
C SER A 83 1.84 0.52 -15.88
N VAL A 84 1.28 0.43 -14.68
CA VAL A 84 2.05 0.15 -13.43
C VAL A 84 2.77 -1.18 -13.53
N LEU A 85 2.06 -2.26 -13.89
CA LEU A 85 2.64 -3.60 -13.97
C LEU A 85 3.79 -3.66 -15.00
N LEU A 86 3.58 -3.08 -16.18
CA LEU A 86 4.59 -3.04 -17.24
C LEU A 86 5.85 -2.29 -16.79
N PHE A 87 5.66 -1.09 -16.25
CA PHE A 87 6.78 -0.22 -15.87
C PHE A 87 7.42 -0.57 -14.53
N THR A 88 6.76 -1.37 -13.69
CA THR A 88 7.38 -1.98 -12.51
C THR A 88 8.53 -2.91 -12.90
N VAL A 89 8.37 -3.67 -14.00
CA VAL A 89 9.46 -4.51 -14.53
C VAL A 89 10.65 -3.66 -14.95
N VAL A 90 10.38 -2.56 -15.67
CA VAL A 90 11.44 -1.61 -16.10
C VAL A 90 12.11 -0.94 -14.89
N GLY A 91 11.32 -0.49 -13.91
CA GLY A 91 11.82 0.11 -12.67
C GLY A 91 12.69 -0.85 -11.85
N SER A 92 12.29 -2.13 -11.76
CA SER A 92 13.08 -3.17 -11.08
C SER A 92 14.40 -3.44 -11.80
N TRP A 93 14.40 -3.43 -13.13
CA TRP A 93 15.62 -3.54 -13.91
C TRP A 93 16.56 -2.36 -13.66
N VAL A 94 16.05 -1.12 -13.65
CA VAL A 94 16.84 0.07 -13.30
C VAL A 94 17.38 -0.03 -11.87
N ALA A 95 16.57 -0.52 -10.92
CA ALA A 95 16.98 -0.73 -9.54
C ALA A 95 18.16 -1.71 -9.39
N SER A 96 18.23 -2.75 -10.22
CA SER A 96 19.34 -3.71 -10.20
C SER A 96 20.70 -3.09 -10.58
N LEU A 97 20.70 -1.90 -11.19
CA LEU A 97 21.91 -1.16 -11.58
C LEU A 97 22.41 -0.20 -10.48
N VAL A 98 21.65 -0.04 -9.37
CA VAL A 98 21.95 0.93 -8.30
C VAL A 98 22.15 0.21 -6.96
N PRO A 99 23.11 0.66 -6.10
CA PRO A 99 23.32 0.07 -4.78
C PRO A 99 22.06 0.17 -3.89
N SER A 100 21.72 -0.94 -3.22
CA SER A 100 20.45 -1.15 -2.49
C SER A 100 20.24 -0.29 -1.23
N THR A 101 21.27 0.38 -0.73
CA THR A 101 21.24 1.09 0.57
C THR A 101 20.35 2.33 0.62
N THR A 102 19.97 2.90 -0.53
CA THR A 102 19.27 4.19 -0.61
C THR A 102 17.73 4.05 -0.68
N MET A 103 17.24 2.88 -1.08
CA MET A 103 15.84 2.71 -1.52
C MET A 103 14.82 2.62 -0.37
N GLY A 104 15.13 1.90 0.70
CA GLY A 104 14.18 1.68 1.81
C GLY A 104 13.85 2.94 2.60
N SER A 105 14.83 3.79 2.85
CA SER A 105 14.66 5.02 3.64
C SER A 105 13.75 6.05 2.96
N PHE A 106 13.77 6.13 1.62
CA PHE A 106 12.95 7.07 0.86
C PHE A 106 11.44 6.76 0.99
N SER A 107 11.05 5.49 0.89
CA SER A 107 9.65 5.08 1.01
C SER A 107 9.05 5.44 2.38
N VAL A 108 9.79 5.21 3.45
CA VAL A 108 9.38 5.51 4.82
C VAL A 108 9.22 7.01 5.03
N PHE A 109 10.19 7.80 4.57
CA PHE A 109 10.15 9.25 4.65
C PHE A 109 8.95 9.83 3.89
N MET A 110 8.66 9.32 2.69
CA MET A 110 7.49 9.74 1.92
C MET A 110 6.16 9.37 2.60
N THR A 111 6.09 8.24 3.33
CA THR A 111 4.92 7.87 4.14
C THR A 111 4.63 8.92 5.18
N PHE A 112 5.65 9.30 5.93
CA PHE A 112 5.56 10.29 7.00
C PHE A 112 5.13 11.66 6.46
N LEU A 113 5.77 12.14 5.38
CA LEU A 113 5.41 13.41 4.74
C LEU A 113 3.99 13.42 4.20
N LEU A 114 3.55 12.31 3.60
CA LEU A 114 2.19 12.18 3.09
C LEU A 114 1.17 12.23 4.22
N GLY A 115 1.46 11.60 5.35
CA GLY A 115 0.63 11.68 6.55
C GLY A 115 0.49 13.11 7.07
N ILE A 116 1.59 13.85 7.19
CA ILE A 116 1.56 15.27 7.55
C ILE A 116 0.73 16.08 6.54
N LYS A 117 0.91 15.83 5.24
CA LYS A 117 0.13 16.51 4.19
C LYS A 117 -1.38 16.34 4.39
N PHE A 118 -1.86 15.14 4.69
CA PHE A 118 -3.30 14.92 4.89
C PHE A 118 -3.86 15.61 6.14
N ILE A 119 -3.03 15.80 7.17
CA ILE A 119 -3.41 16.55 8.37
C ILE A 119 -3.44 18.06 8.09
N VAL A 120 -2.37 18.60 7.46
CA VAL A 120 -2.17 20.04 7.27
C VAL A 120 -2.96 20.57 6.07
N LYS A 121 -2.98 19.82 4.96
CA LYS A 121 -3.64 20.18 3.71
C LYS A 121 -4.55 19.04 3.26
N PRO A 122 -5.74 18.88 3.86
CA PRO A 122 -6.65 17.80 3.55
C PRO A 122 -7.12 17.84 2.08
N VAL A 123 -7.39 16.66 1.53
CA VAL A 123 -7.98 16.51 0.20
C VAL A 123 -9.49 16.70 0.32
N MET A 124 -9.98 17.82 -0.18
CA MET A 124 -11.39 18.20 -0.14
C MET A 124 -12.07 18.12 -1.53
N THR A 125 -11.42 17.47 -2.49
CA THR A 125 -12.00 17.23 -3.82
C THR A 125 -13.27 16.40 -3.68
N THR A 126 -14.36 16.84 -4.31
CA THR A 126 -15.63 16.10 -4.34
C THR A 126 -15.71 15.20 -5.58
N LYS A 127 -16.66 14.24 -5.57
CA LYS A 127 -16.90 13.38 -6.74
C LYS A 127 -17.34 14.17 -7.97
N GLU A 128 -18.13 15.20 -7.78
CA GLU A 128 -18.62 16.08 -8.85
C GLU A 128 -17.45 16.81 -9.50
N ALA A 129 -16.53 17.37 -8.71
CA ALA A 129 -15.32 18.02 -9.22
C ALA A 129 -14.43 17.03 -9.96
N MET A 130 -14.33 15.78 -9.49
CA MET A 130 -13.58 14.73 -10.17
C MET A 130 -14.19 14.38 -11.54
N GLN A 131 -15.51 14.44 -11.72
CA GLN A 131 -16.20 14.06 -12.96
C GLN A 131 -16.09 15.10 -14.09
N VAL A 132 -15.71 16.31 -13.80
CA VAL A 132 -15.54 17.41 -14.81
C VAL A 132 -14.43 17.11 -15.84
N VAL A 133 -13.48 16.25 -15.52
CA VAL A 133 -12.38 15.89 -16.42
C VAL A 133 -12.85 14.93 -17.49
N SER A 134 -12.60 15.26 -18.77
CA SER A 134 -13.00 14.40 -19.90
C SER A 134 -12.36 13.02 -19.83
N ALA A 135 -13.11 11.98 -20.26
CA ALA A 135 -12.66 10.58 -20.18
C ALA A 135 -11.33 10.33 -20.91
N LYS A 136 -11.11 10.97 -22.07
CA LYS A 136 -9.85 10.84 -22.82
C LYS A 136 -8.66 11.44 -22.05
N LYS A 137 -8.84 12.63 -21.47
CA LYS A 137 -7.79 13.28 -20.65
C LYS A 137 -7.47 12.44 -19.43
N ARG A 138 -8.47 11.89 -18.74
CA ARG A 138 -8.27 11.04 -17.58
C ARG A 138 -7.56 9.74 -17.92
N ALA A 139 -7.92 9.08 -19.02
CA ALA A 139 -7.23 7.87 -19.48
C ALA A 139 -5.75 8.16 -19.80
N LEU A 140 -5.45 9.23 -20.51
CA LEU A 140 -4.07 9.64 -20.80
C LEU A 140 -3.28 9.93 -19.51
N GLN A 141 -3.88 10.67 -18.58
CA GLN A 141 -3.27 10.95 -17.28
C GLN A 141 -3.03 9.65 -16.48
N SER A 142 -3.97 8.68 -16.53
CA SER A 142 -3.82 7.38 -15.88
C SER A 142 -2.65 6.58 -16.45
N ILE A 143 -2.44 6.61 -17.77
CA ILE A 143 -1.28 5.97 -18.41
C ILE A 143 0.02 6.63 -17.94
N VAL A 144 0.14 7.95 -18.09
CA VAL A 144 1.37 8.68 -17.72
C VAL A 144 1.70 8.50 -16.23
N CYS A 145 0.71 8.67 -15.37
CA CYS A 145 0.90 8.47 -13.92
C CYS A 145 1.20 7.02 -13.60
N GLY A 146 0.58 6.07 -14.30
CA GLY A 146 0.87 4.63 -14.16
C GLY A 146 2.32 4.29 -14.53
N VAL A 147 2.86 4.90 -15.57
CA VAL A 147 4.30 4.77 -15.92
C VAL A 147 5.17 5.27 -14.78
N VAL A 148 4.92 6.47 -14.26
CA VAL A 148 5.70 7.06 -13.15
C VAL A 148 5.60 6.19 -11.90
N ILE A 149 4.38 5.78 -11.52
CA ILE A 149 4.15 4.90 -10.36
C ILE A 149 4.85 3.57 -10.56
N GLY A 150 4.73 2.94 -11.73
CA GLY A 150 5.37 1.67 -12.04
C GLY A 150 6.90 1.75 -11.90
N MET A 151 7.51 2.78 -12.45
CA MET A 151 8.95 3.02 -12.30
C MET A 151 9.35 3.15 -10.82
N ILE A 152 8.61 3.94 -10.05
CA ILE A 152 8.86 4.14 -8.60
C ILE A 152 8.63 2.82 -7.84
N CYS A 153 7.55 2.09 -8.11
CA CYS A 153 7.25 0.81 -7.47
C CYS A 153 8.34 -0.23 -7.74
N GLY A 154 8.78 -0.33 -8.99
CA GLY A 154 9.84 -1.25 -9.37
C GLY A 154 11.19 -0.86 -8.77
N PHE A 155 11.47 0.45 -8.70
CA PHE A 155 12.73 0.96 -8.15
C PHE A 155 12.81 0.86 -6.62
N ILE A 156 11.73 1.20 -5.91
CA ILE A 156 11.69 1.28 -4.43
C ILE A 156 11.17 -0.02 -3.80
N GLY A 157 10.43 -0.85 -4.54
CA GLY A 157 9.75 -2.02 -4.01
C GLY A 157 8.42 -1.69 -3.31
N ALA A 158 8.25 -2.05 -2.04
CA ALA A 158 6.99 -2.00 -1.29
C ALA A 158 6.32 -0.60 -1.12
N GLY A 159 6.95 0.49 -1.59
CA GLY A 159 6.46 1.87 -1.40
C GLY A 159 5.38 2.34 -2.39
N GLY A 160 4.99 1.50 -3.35
CA GLY A 160 4.14 1.91 -4.48
C GLY A 160 2.75 2.42 -4.12
N GLY A 161 2.08 1.84 -3.13
CA GLY A 161 0.71 2.20 -2.77
C GLY A 161 0.56 3.65 -2.29
N MET A 162 1.50 4.14 -1.51
CA MET A 162 1.46 5.52 -1.00
C MET A 162 1.73 6.56 -2.09
N MET A 163 2.68 6.27 -2.98
CA MET A 163 2.93 7.12 -4.15
C MET A 163 1.72 7.16 -5.05
N MET A 164 1.01 6.04 -5.18
CA MET A 164 -0.25 5.97 -5.93
C MET A 164 -1.32 6.88 -5.32
N LEU A 165 -1.52 6.83 -3.99
CA LEU A 165 -2.47 7.71 -3.31
C LEU A 165 -2.10 9.19 -3.50
N LEU A 166 -0.80 9.54 -3.37
CA LEU A 166 -0.31 10.90 -3.60
C LEU A 166 -0.62 11.37 -5.02
N ILE A 167 -0.33 10.56 -6.02
CA ILE A 167 -0.54 10.89 -7.43
C ILE A 167 -2.04 10.99 -7.75
N LEU A 168 -2.84 10.03 -7.31
CA LEU A 168 -4.29 10.06 -7.52
C LEU A 168 -4.93 11.31 -6.92
N THR A 169 -4.54 11.70 -5.70
CA THR A 169 -5.15 12.85 -5.02
C THR A 169 -4.58 14.19 -5.46
N SER A 170 -3.27 14.29 -5.68
CA SER A 170 -2.59 15.57 -5.90
C SER A 170 -2.38 15.93 -7.37
N VAL A 171 -2.24 14.93 -8.24
CA VAL A 171 -2.00 15.12 -9.68
C VAL A 171 -3.28 14.89 -10.49
N LEU A 172 -3.98 13.78 -10.23
CA LEU A 172 -5.22 13.47 -10.95
C LEU A 172 -6.48 14.11 -10.33
N GLY A 173 -6.36 14.71 -9.15
CA GLY A 173 -7.48 15.38 -8.48
C GLY A 173 -8.62 14.45 -8.05
N TYR A 174 -8.31 13.20 -7.69
CA TYR A 174 -9.32 12.27 -7.20
C TYR A 174 -9.81 12.67 -5.81
N GLU A 175 -11.11 12.45 -5.56
CA GLU A 175 -11.64 12.42 -4.20
C GLU A 175 -10.91 11.34 -3.39
N LEU A 176 -10.66 11.59 -2.09
CA LEU A 176 -9.83 10.71 -1.26
C LEU A 176 -10.33 9.26 -1.21
N LYS A 177 -11.64 9.04 -1.05
CA LYS A 177 -12.21 7.68 -1.00
C LYS A 177 -12.01 6.94 -2.32
N THR A 178 -12.24 7.62 -3.44
CA THR A 178 -12.06 7.03 -4.77
C THR A 178 -10.59 6.78 -5.08
N ALA A 179 -9.69 7.64 -4.60
CA ALA A 179 -8.25 7.44 -4.72
C ALA A 179 -7.79 6.20 -3.95
N VAL A 180 -8.20 6.05 -2.69
CA VAL A 180 -7.87 4.86 -1.88
C VAL A 180 -8.45 3.60 -2.51
N GLY A 181 -9.74 3.60 -2.89
CA GLY A 181 -10.38 2.45 -3.53
C GLY A 181 -9.69 2.02 -4.82
N THR A 182 -9.29 2.98 -5.66
CA THR A 182 -8.58 2.69 -6.91
C THR A 182 -7.14 2.20 -6.64
N SER A 183 -6.47 2.77 -5.64
CA SER A 183 -5.14 2.32 -5.21
C SER A 183 -5.16 0.86 -4.74
N VAL A 184 -6.02 0.49 -3.80
CA VAL A 184 -6.09 -0.90 -3.30
C VAL A 184 -6.53 -1.88 -4.38
N PHE A 185 -7.35 -1.45 -5.34
CA PHE A 185 -7.70 -2.28 -6.48
C PHE A 185 -6.46 -2.63 -7.32
N ILE A 186 -5.66 -1.65 -7.69
CA ILE A 186 -4.41 -1.87 -8.43
C ILE A 186 -3.45 -2.73 -7.61
N MET A 187 -3.32 -2.43 -6.30
CA MET A 187 -2.42 -3.16 -5.40
C MET A 187 -2.78 -4.63 -5.25
N THR A 188 -4.04 -5.02 -5.33
CA THR A 188 -4.43 -6.43 -5.32
C THR A 188 -3.66 -7.24 -6.35
N PHE A 189 -3.54 -6.71 -7.57
CA PHE A 189 -2.85 -7.40 -8.67
C PHE A 189 -1.34 -7.26 -8.60
N THR A 190 -0.82 -6.11 -8.22
CA THR A 190 0.63 -5.91 -8.07
C THR A 190 1.19 -6.75 -6.91
N ALA A 191 0.49 -6.82 -5.79
CA ALA A 191 0.86 -7.67 -4.66
C ALA A 191 0.78 -9.16 -5.00
N LEU A 192 -0.26 -9.58 -5.76
CA LEU A 192 -0.38 -10.97 -6.21
C LEU A 192 0.81 -11.38 -7.09
N THR A 193 1.17 -10.54 -8.05
CA THR A 193 2.33 -10.81 -8.92
C THR A 193 3.62 -10.92 -8.08
N GLY A 194 3.81 -10.02 -7.12
CA GLY A 194 4.95 -10.05 -6.22
C GLY A 194 4.98 -11.29 -5.32
N ALA A 195 3.86 -11.63 -4.69
CA ALA A 195 3.74 -12.80 -3.81
C ALA A 195 4.05 -14.12 -4.54
N VAL A 196 3.45 -14.30 -5.73
CA VAL A 196 3.70 -15.48 -6.57
C VAL A 196 5.17 -15.57 -6.95
N SER A 197 5.81 -14.47 -7.35
CA SER A 197 7.23 -14.45 -7.70
C SER A 197 8.11 -14.81 -6.50
N HIS A 198 7.81 -14.27 -5.30
CA HIS A 198 8.59 -14.57 -4.10
C HIS A 198 8.53 -16.04 -3.70
N PHE A 199 7.36 -16.67 -3.73
CA PHE A 199 7.25 -18.09 -3.37
C PHE A 199 7.72 -19.04 -4.47
N ALA A 200 7.63 -18.65 -5.73
CA ALA A 200 8.19 -19.43 -6.83
C ALA A 200 9.73 -19.52 -6.75
N ILE A 201 10.39 -18.49 -6.21
CA ILE A 201 11.86 -18.43 -6.11
C ILE A 201 12.33 -18.86 -4.70
N GLY A 202 11.67 -18.37 -3.64
CA GLY A 202 12.09 -18.54 -2.25
C GLY A 202 11.58 -19.80 -1.54
N GLY A 203 10.66 -20.55 -2.17
CA GLY A 203 10.05 -21.75 -1.57
C GLY A 203 8.90 -21.47 -0.61
N ALA A 204 8.52 -22.47 0.20
CA ALA A 204 7.36 -22.41 1.08
C ALA A 204 7.58 -21.48 2.30
N PRO A 205 6.57 -20.70 2.71
CA PRO A 205 6.66 -19.83 3.89
C PRO A 205 6.54 -20.64 5.20
N ASP A 206 6.90 -19.97 6.33
CA ASP A 206 6.40 -20.41 7.64
C ASP A 206 4.86 -20.22 7.66
N TRP A 207 4.14 -21.33 7.59
CA TRP A 207 2.68 -21.33 7.48
C TRP A 207 1.99 -20.69 8.70
N THR A 208 2.58 -20.78 9.88
CA THR A 208 2.03 -20.15 11.09
C THR A 208 2.07 -18.65 10.99
N VAL A 209 3.24 -18.09 10.68
CA VAL A 209 3.42 -16.64 10.50
C VAL A 209 2.59 -16.14 9.32
N PHE A 210 2.57 -16.88 8.21
CA PHE A 210 1.78 -16.56 7.02
C PHE A 210 0.28 -16.41 7.34
N ILE A 211 -0.33 -17.44 7.96
CA ILE A 211 -1.77 -17.44 8.27
C ILE A 211 -2.12 -16.32 9.25
N LEU A 212 -1.32 -16.13 10.29
CA LEU A 212 -1.55 -15.08 11.28
C LEU A 212 -1.47 -13.68 10.65
N CYS A 213 -0.45 -13.40 9.83
CA CYS A 213 -0.32 -12.13 9.13
C CYS A 213 -1.50 -11.88 8.18
N VAL A 214 -1.88 -12.88 7.39
CA VAL A 214 -3.02 -12.77 6.46
C VAL A 214 -4.31 -12.46 7.21
N VAL A 215 -4.62 -13.23 8.26
CA VAL A 215 -5.87 -13.07 9.03
C VAL A 215 -5.93 -11.71 9.70
N PHE A 216 -4.89 -11.31 10.42
CA PHE A 216 -4.90 -10.01 11.11
C PHE A 216 -4.92 -8.84 10.14
N THR A 217 -4.16 -8.88 9.05
CA THR A 217 -4.17 -7.81 8.04
C THR A 217 -5.53 -7.69 7.37
N LEU A 218 -6.13 -8.81 6.99
CA LEU A 218 -7.46 -8.85 6.38
C LEU A 218 -8.54 -8.23 7.29
N LEU A 219 -8.55 -8.60 8.57
CA LEU A 219 -9.52 -8.10 9.54
C LEU A 219 -9.40 -6.58 9.70
N TRP A 220 -8.20 -6.07 9.93
CA TRP A 220 -7.98 -4.64 10.14
C TRP A 220 -8.18 -3.82 8.85
N ALA A 221 -7.82 -4.36 7.69
CA ALA A 221 -8.07 -3.71 6.40
C ALA A 221 -9.58 -3.56 6.14
N ARG A 222 -10.36 -4.61 6.43
CA ARG A 222 -11.82 -4.54 6.33
C ARG A 222 -12.42 -3.51 7.27
N ILE A 223 -12.01 -3.50 8.54
CA ILE A 223 -12.46 -2.52 9.54
C ILE A 223 -12.16 -1.10 9.05
N ALA A 224 -10.91 -0.85 8.65
CA ALA A 224 -10.47 0.45 8.16
C ALA A 224 -11.24 0.89 6.91
N ALA A 225 -11.42 0.01 5.92
CA ALA A 225 -12.14 0.32 4.69
C ALA A 225 -13.63 0.62 4.94
N VAL A 226 -14.29 -0.13 5.85
CA VAL A 226 -15.69 0.14 6.23
C VAL A 226 -15.82 1.50 6.93
N PHE A 227 -14.92 1.79 7.88
CA PHE A 227 -14.91 3.08 8.56
C PHE A 227 -14.64 4.23 7.58
N ALA A 228 -13.63 4.09 6.72
CA ALA A 228 -13.25 5.09 5.72
C ALA A 228 -14.41 5.47 4.79
N ASN A 229 -15.19 4.47 4.37
CA ASN A 229 -16.34 4.72 3.49
C ASN A 229 -17.52 5.42 4.21
N LYS A 230 -17.66 5.25 5.53
CA LYS A 230 -18.70 5.91 6.34
C LYS A 230 -18.29 7.30 6.81
N ALA A 231 -17.00 7.55 7.01
CA ALA A 231 -16.48 8.82 7.50
C ALA A 231 -16.73 9.97 6.51
N ASP A 232 -16.89 11.18 7.01
CA ASP A 232 -16.84 12.39 6.20
C ASP A 232 -15.41 12.69 5.71
N ALA A 233 -15.28 13.61 4.74
CA ALA A 233 -13.98 13.90 4.12
C ALA A 233 -12.94 14.40 5.13
N LYS A 234 -13.35 15.24 6.10
CA LYS A 234 -12.43 15.80 7.11
C LYS A 234 -11.93 14.72 8.06
N THR A 235 -12.82 13.88 8.57
CA THR A 235 -12.50 12.77 9.47
C THR A 235 -11.61 11.75 8.76
N LEU A 236 -11.92 11.42 7.49
CA LEU A 236 -11.12 10.50 6.72
C LEU A 236 -9.69 11.02 6.48
N ASN A 237 -9.53 12.28 6.06
CA ASN A 237 -8.20 12.89 5.89
C ASN A 237 -7.40 12.83 7.19
N ARG A 238 -8.04 13.17 8.33
CA ARG A 238 -7.39 13.14 9.64
C ARG A 238 -6.98 11.72 10.05
N ALA A 239 -7.89 10.75 9.90
CA ALA A 239 -7.60 9.34 10.22
C ALA A 239 -6.47 8.80 9.33
N THR A 240 -6.55 9.00 8.01
CA THR A 240 -5.50 8.62 7.06
C THR A 240 -4.15 9.27 7.43
N GLY A 241 -4.16 10.56 7.72
CA GLY A 241 -2.95 11.29 8.10
C GLY A 241 -2.32 10.76 9.39
N ILE A 242 -3.12 10.54 10.44
CA ILE A 242 -2.64 9.99 11.72
C ILE A 242 -2.06 8.59 11.52
N VAL A 243 -2.76 7.71 10.81
CA VAL A 243 -2.28 6.34 10.53
C VAL A 243 -0.95 6.38 9.79
N LEU A 244 -0.81 7.21 8.75
CA LEU A 244 0.42 7.32 7.99
C LEU A 244 1.58 7.91 8.80
N VAL A 245 1.33 8.92 9.65
CA VAL A 245 2.36 9.50 10.53
C VAL A 245 2.84 8.46 11.54
N VAL A 246 1.92 7.77 12.22
CA VAL A 246 2.25 6.73 13.20
C VAL A 246 3.03 5.60 12.55
N LEU A 247 2.56 5.10 11.40
CA LEU A 247 3.25 4.03 10.67
C LEU A 247 4.62 4.50 10.16
N GLY A 248 4.73 5.72 9.67
CA GLY A 248 6.01 6.32 9.27
C GLY A 248 7.02 6.37 10.42
N ILE A 249 6.59 6.80 11.61
CA ILE A 249 7.43 6.82 12.81
C ILE A 249 7.84 5.41 13.23
N VAL A 250 6.88 4.48 13.28
CA VAL A 250 7.11 3.09 13.69
C VAL A 250 8.12 2.42 12.75
N VAL A 251 7.91 2.51 11.43
CA VAL A 251 8.80 1.88 10.44
C VAL A 251 10.18 2.57 10.42
N MET A 252 10.24 3.89 10.63
CA MET A 252 11.53 4.59 10.76
C MET A 252 12.29 4.14 12.01
N GLY A 253 11.58 3.93 13.13
CA GLY A 253 12.17 3.36 14.34
C GLY A 253 12.75 1.97 14.11
N PHE A 254 12.02 1.08 13.43
CA PHE A 254 12.54 -0.26 13.06
C PHE A 254 13.78 -0.18 12.18
N ASN A 255 13.79 0.68 11.17
CA ASN A 255 14.95 0.84 10.30
C ASN A 255 16.20 1.37 11.04
N LEU A 256 16.02 2.09 12.14
CA LEU A 256 17.14 2.53 13.01
C LEU A 256 17.64 1.41 13.92
N LEU A 257 16.77 0.51 14.35
CA LEU A 257 17.13 -0.61 15.23
C LEU A 257 17.79 -1.78 14.46
N THR A 258 17.62 -1.83 13.14
CA THR A 258 18.16 -2.90 12.28
C THR A 258 19.47 -2.51 11.56
N LYS A 259 19.94 -1.29 11.76
CA LYS A 259 21.25 -0.81 11.30
C LYS A 259 22.31 -1.01 12.40
#